data_a9252f71d3b41926609da1fae8489bca
#
_entry.id   a9252f71d3b41926609da1fae8489bca
#
_cell.length_a   1.000
_cell.length_b   1.000
_cell.length_c   1.000
_cell.angle_alpha   90.00
_cell.angle_beta   90.00
_cell.angle_gamma   90.00
#
_symmetry.space_group_name_H-M   'P 1'
#
loop_
_entity.id
_entity.type
_entity.pdbx_description
1 polymer ?
#
loop_
_entity_poly.entity_id
_entity_poly.type
_entity_poly.pdbx_seq_one_letter_code
_entity_poly.pdbx_strand_id
1 'polypeptide(L)'
;MGRARAIPAIAAAALLAGCATYIEETGGMRADWRAGNLKAAAEKSAELSSAAEGSGDELVFLLENGAAARAAAELGQSSAAFDRAERIMAEYDSAGGAGAGDEAAAILANQSFLPYEGYNYDRIMAAAYQAMNLVELKKFDDAEVWLKKLENFQADAGAKNAARIDARMRAIQKAQTEGGRRKYDVSRTLADAGVRSSLARHYGADFLAPSAAVQARGVYANPFAYWLSGLYFSNRPADASDKSRAADFFRLSNQSVPGGNPVAASDAARAEALADGRVSGMGDFTYAVFEEGCAPVRRQFRVDLPLYVFSD
;
A
#
# COMPACT_ATOMS: atom_id res chain seq x y z
N MET A 1 -49.34 3.27 -43.55
CA MET A 1 -48.03 2.69 -43.80
C MET A 1 -47.06 3.20 -42.74
N GLY A 2 -46.94 2.50 -41.62
CA GLY A 2 -46.07 2.87 -40.49
C GLY A 2 -44.69 2.26 -40.67
N ARG A 3 -43.67 3.09 -40.73
CA ARG A 3 -42.28 2.66 -40.67
C ARG A 3 -41.89 2.42 -39.20
N ALA A 4 -41.78 1.14 -38.82
CA ALA A 4 -41.15 0.74 -37.59
C ALA A 4 -39.66 1.14 -37.64
N ARG A 5 -39.22 2.04 -36.72
CA ARG A 5 -37.82 2.36 -36.47
C ARG A 5 -37.22 1.20 -35.68
N ALA A 6 -36.39 0.39 -36.33
CA ALA A 6 -35.50 -0.52 -35.63
C ALA A 6 -34.47 0.28 -34.81
N ILE A 7 -34.61 0.28 -33.50
CA ILE A 7 -33.58 0.73 -32.58
C ILE A 7 -32.45 -0.30 -32.64
N PRO A 8 -31.21 0.11 -32.90
CA PRO A 8 -30.15 -0.89 -33.09
C PRO A 8 -29.87 -1.62 -31.76
N ALA A 9 -30.03 -2.91 -31.79
CA ALA A 9 -29.72 -3.84 -30.69
C ALA A 9 -28.23 -3.84 -30.30
N ILE A 10 -27.41 -3.02 -30.96
CA ILE A 10 -25.96 -2.88 -30.72
C ILE A 10 -25.67 -2.06 -29.43
N ALA A 11 -26.56 -1.18 -28.99
CA ALA A 11 -26.37 -0.41 -27.76
C ALA A 11 -26.59 -1.22 -26.46
N ALA A 12 -27.30 -2.35 -26.55
CA ALA A 12 -27.57 -3.19 -25.38
C ALA A 12 -26.45 -4.22 -25.10
N ALA A 13 -25.64 -4.55 -26.10
CA ALA A 13 -24.52 -5.49 -25.94
C ALA A 13 -23.29 -4.86 -25.26
N ALA A 14 -23.14 -3.55 -25.31
CA ALA A 14 -22.04 -2.83 -24.64
C ALA A 14 -22.21 -2.70 -23.11
N LEU A 15 -23.42 -2.94 -22.58
CA LEU A 15 -23.69 -2.88 -21.15
C LEU A 15 -23.51 -4.23 -20.42
N LEU A 16 -23.15 -5.30 -21.16
CA LEU A 16 -22.87 -6.63 -20.61
C LEU A 16 -21.38 -6.99 -20.61
N ALA A 17 -20.49 -6.07 -21.02
CA ALA A 17 -19.08 -6.17 -20.68
C ALA A 17 -18.97 -5.96 -19.17
N GLY A 18 -19.18 -7.04 -18.40
CA GLY A 18 -18.97 -7.05 -16.96
C GLY A 18 -17.56 -6.52 -16.70
N CYS A 19 -17.42 -5.54 -15.82
CA CYS A 19 -16.11 -5.08 -15.37
C CYS A 19 -15.36 -6.32 -14.88
N ALA A 20 -14.31 -6.73 -15.60
CA ALA A 20 -13.42 -7.77 -15.11
C ALA A 20 -12.87 -7.30 -13.76
N THR A 21 -12.85 -8.18 -12.79
CA THR A 21 -12.28 -7.83 -11.49
C THR A 21 -10.76 -7.80 -11.60
N TYR A 22 -10.08 -7.01 -10.76
CA TYR A 22 -8.62 -7.02 -10.68
C TYR A 22 -8.01 -8.44 -10.64
N ILE A 23 -8.69 -9.38 -9.96
CA ILE A 23 -8.23 -10.78 -9.86
C ILE A 23 -8.29 -11.48 -11.23
N GLU A 24 -9.31 -11.21 -12.04
CA GLU A 24 -9.47 -11.78 -13.38
C GLU A 24 -8.47 -11.15 -14.35
N GLU A 25 -8.33 -9.83 -14.34
CA GLU A 25 -7.40 -9.11 -15.21
C GLU A 25 -5.93 -9.50 -14.94
N THR A 26 -5.54 -9.62 -13.68
CA THR A 26 -4.17 -10.01 -13.30
C THR A 26 -3.92 -11.51 -13.33
N GLY A 27 -4.92 -12.32 -13.65
CA GLY A 27 -4.83 -13.79 -13.60
C GLY A 27 -3.65 -14.37 -14.38
N GLY A 28 -3.46 -13.89 -15.62
CA GLY A 28 -2.37 -14.34 -16.50
C GLY A 28 -0.97 -13.91 -15.98
N MET A 29 -0.84 -12.66 -15.56
CA MET A 29 0.40 -12.14 -14.95
C MET A 29 0.79 -12.95 -13.71
N ARG A 30 -0.16 -13.18 -12.79
CA ARG A 30 0.07 -13.93 -11.56
C ARG A 30 0.38 -15.41 -11.80
N ALA A 31 -0.15 -16.00 -12.88
CA ALA A 31 0.19 -17.37 -13.26
C ALA A 31 1.63 -17.46 -13.71
N ASP A 32 2.10 -16.54 -14.56
CA ASP A 32 3.50 -16.48 -14.99
C ASP A 32 4.45 -16.20 -13.82
N TRP A 33 4.07 -15.28 -12.93
CA TRP A 33 4.83 -14.99 -11.70
C TRP A 33 5.04 -16.26 -10.85
N ARG A 34 3.95 -17.01 -10.57
CA ARG A 34 4.02 -18.24 -9.78
C ARG A 34 4.82 -19.36 -10.46
N ALA A 35 4.84 -19.36 -11.79
CA ALA A 35 5.63 -20.31 -12.57
C ALA A 35 7.11 -19.91 -12.66
N GLY A 36 7.53 -18.75 -12.15
CA GLY A 36 8.87 -18.21 -12.26
C GLY A 36 9.17 -17.58 -13.64
N ASN A 37 8.16 -17.40 -14.49
CA ASN A 37 8.26 -16.75 -15.80
C ASN A 37 8.27 -15.21 -15.63
N LEU A 38 9.25 -14.67 -14.90
CA LEU A 38 9.24 -13.27 -14.46
C LEU A 38 9.19 -12.28 -15.62
N LYS A 39 9.86 -12.59 -16.74
CA LYS A 39 9.82 -11.73 -17.93
C LYS A 39 8.41 -11.66 -18.53
N ALA A 40 7.74 -12.78 -18.70
CA ALA A 40 6.35 -12.82 -19.19
C ALA A 40 5.38 -12.11 -18.23
N ALA A 41 5.61 -12.25 -16.92
CA ALA A 41 4.84 -11.52 -15.90
C ALA A 41 5.05 -10.00 -16.02
N ALA A 42 6.29 -9.53 -16.25
CA ALA A 42 6.61 -8.12 -16.45
C ALA A 42 5.98 -7.57 -17.74
N GLU A 43 6.03 -8.31 -18.85
CA GLU A 43 5.40 -7.92 -20.11
C GLU A 43 3.88 -7.74 -19.93
N LYS A 44 3.20 -8.70 -19.31
CA LYS A 44 1.76 -8.62 -19.03
C LYS A 44 1.40 -7.50 -18.06
N SER A 45 2.22 -7.26 -17.05
CA SER A 45 1.99 -6.14 -16.13
C SER A 45 2.14 -4.78 -16.80
N ALA A 46 3.04 -4.65 -17.78
CA ALA A 46 3.19 -3.44 -18.59
C ALA A 46 1.96 -3.19 -19.49
N GLU A 47 1.42 -4.25 -20.10
CA GLU A 47 0.19 -4.17 -20.89
C GLU A 47 -1.01 -3.72 -20.03
N LEU A 48 -1.18 -4.30 -18.84
CA LEU A 48 -2.22 -3.91 -17.89
C LEU A 48 -2.07 -2.46 -17.42
N SER A 49 -0.85 -2.05 -17.10
CA SER A 49 -0.53 -0.68 -16.68
C SER A 49 -0.85 0.33 -17.80
N SER A 50 -0.50 0.01 -19.05
CA SER A 50 -0.85 0.85 -20.22
C SER A 50 -2.36 0.94 -20.44
N ALA A 51 -3.09 -0.17 -20.29
CA ALA A 51 -4.54 -0.21 -20.46
C ALA A 51 -5.28 0.59 -19.37
N ALA A 52 -4.69 0.68 -18.18
CA ALA A 52 -5.27 1.38 -17.03
C ALA A 52 -4.94 2.88 -16.98
N GLU A 53 -4.14 3.40 -17.92
CA GLU A 53 -3.73 4.81 -17.93
C GLU A 53 -4.95 5.76 -17.88
N GLY A 54 -4.94 6.71 -16.93
CA GLY A 54 -6.02 7.67 -16.70
C GLY A 54 -7.26 7.09 -16.00
N SER A 55 -7.26 5.80 -15.63
CA SER A 55 -8.33 5.17 -14.87
C SER A 55 -8.11 5.28 -13.35
N GLY A 56 -9.13 4.95 -12.56
CA GLY A 56 -9.02 4.86 -11.09
C GLY A 56 -8.05 3.77 -10.62
N ASP A 57 -7.73 2.81 -11.48
CA ASP A 57 -6.86 1.66 -11.19
C ASP A 57 -5.42 1.86 -11.70
N GLU A 58 -5.11 3.00 -12.37
CA GLU A 58 -3.77 3.28 -12.91
C GLU A 58 -2.67 3.05 -11.87
N LEU A 59 -2.86 3.55 -10.66
CA LEU A 59 -1.85 3.44 -9.60
C LEU A 59 -1.53 2.00 -9.22
N VAL A 60 -2.54 1.14 -9.04
CA VAL A 60 -2.30 -0.26 -8.64
C VAL A 60 -1.56 -1.01 -9.74
N PHE A 61 -1.90 -0.80 -11.01
CA PHE A 61 -1.21 -1.45 -12.12
C PHE A 61 0.21 -0.91 -12.34
N LEU A 62 0.48 0.36 -12.04
CA LEU A 62 1.85 0.90 -12.04
C LEU A 62 2.72 0.26 -10.94
N LEU A 63 2.17 0.07 -9.74
CA LEU A 63 2.88 -0.60 -8.64
C LEU A 63 3.20 -2.06 -8.97
N GLU A 64 2.24 -2.78 -9.55
CA GLU A 64 2.44 -4.16 -10.04
C GLU A 64 3.49 -4.22 -11.15
N ASN A 65 3.42 -3.30 -12.12
CA ASN A 65 4.40 -3.23 -13.20
C ASN A 65 5.81 -2.91 -12.68
N GLY A 66 5.93 -1.96 -11.76
CA GLY A 66 7.20 -1.64 -11.12
C GLY A 66 7.82 -2.85 -10.43
N ALA A 67 7.03 -3.61 -9.66
CA ALA A 67 7.50 -4.79 -8.95
C ALA A 67 7.85 -5.94 -9.91
N ALA A 68 7.00 -6.22 -10.91
CA ALA A 68 7.22 -7.29 -11.87
C ALA A 68 8.44 -7.02 -12.77
N ALA A 69 8.59 -5.78 -13.26
CA ALA A 69 9.74 -5.38 -14.06
C ALA A 69 11.06 -5.47 -13.26
N ARG A 70 11.04 -5.07 -11.97
CA ARG A 70 12.20 -5.24 -11.10
C ARG A 70 12.58 -6.71 -10.96
N ALA A 71 11.62 -7.60 -10.69
CA ALA A 71 11.88 -9.03 -10.57
C ALA A 71 12.42 -9.65 -11.86
N ALA A 72 12.05 -9.09 -13.02
CA ALA A 72 12.56 -9.48 -14.33
C ALA A 72 13.91 -8.82 -14.68
N ALA A 73 14.51 -8.02 -13.78
CA ALA A 73 15.71 -7.20 -13.98
C ALA A 73 15.56 -6.10 -15.07
N GLU A 74 14.32 -5.74 -15.41
CA GLU A 74 14.00 -4.64 -16.33
C GLU A 74 13.97 -3.31 -15.56
N LEU A 75 15.12 -2.93 -14.98
CA LEU A 75 15.24 -1.83 -14.00
C LEU A 75 14.78 -0.48 -14.54
N GLY A 76 14.97 -0.21 -15.83
CA GLY A 76 14.53 1.03 -16.47
C GLY A 76 13.01 1.15 -16.51
N GLN A 77 12.30 0.07 -16.85
CA GLN A 77 10.84 0.00 -16.85
C GLN A 77 10.30 0.10 -15.42
N SER A 78 10.87 -0.65 -14.49
CA SER A 78 10.52 -0.61 -13.07
C SER A 78 10.65 0.81 -12.51
N SER A 79 11.77 1.49 -12.79
CA SER A 79 12.02 2.86 -12.34
C SER A 79 10.98 3.84 -12.89
N ALA A 80 10.65 3.77 -14.18
CA ALA A 80 9.65 4.62 -14.79
C ALA A 80 8.25 4.41 -14.19
N ALA A 81 7.88 3.16 -13.90
CA ALA A 81 6.61 2.82 -13.27
C ALA A 81 6.50 3.38 -11.84
N PHE A 82 7.54 3.23 -11.01
CA PHE A 82 7.54 3.78 -9.65
C PHE A 82 7.59 5.32 -9.63
N ASP A 83 8.30 5.95 -10.56
CA ASP A 83 8.29 7.42 -10.70
C ASP A 83 6.89 7.95 -11.07
N ARG A 84 6.16 7.24 -11.94
CA ARG A 84 4.78 7.60 -12.29
C ARG A 84 3.83 7.35 -11.12
N ALA A 85 3.95 6.21 -10.45
CA ALA A 85 3.14 5.86 -9.27
C ALA A 85 3.29 6.91 -8.16
N GLU A 86 4.52 7.37 -7.89
CA GLU A 86 4.78 8.40 -6.89
C GLU A 86 4.12 9.74 -7.25
N ARG A 87 4.19 10.16 -8.51
CA ARG A 87 3.50 11.40 -8.95
C ARG A 87 2.00 11.34 -8.70
N ILE A 88 1.34 10.22 -9.05
CA ILE A 88 -0.10 10.03 -8.80
C ILE A 88 -0.40 10.06 -7.29
N MET A 89 0.41 9.39 -6.48
CA MET A 89 0.24 9.41 -5.03
C MET A 89 0.43 10.80 -4.43
N ALA A 90 1.36 11.60 -4.96
CA ALA A 90 1.56 12.99 -4.54
C ALA A 90 0.41 13.91 -4.99
N GLU A 91 -0.15 13.68 -6.18
CA GLU A 91 -1.35 14.37 -6.65
C GLU A 91 -2.55 14.10 -5.74
N TYR A 92 -2.79 12.84 -5.35
CA TYR A 92 -3.84 12.49 -4.39
C TYR A 92 -3.62 13.14 -3.02
N ASP A 93 -2.39 13.15 -2.51
CA ASP A 93 -2.07 13.82 -1.25
C ASP A 93 -2.37 15.33 -1.31
N SER A 94 -2.03 15.99 -2.43
CA SER A 94 -2.26 17.43 -2.62
C SER A 94 -3.75 17.79 -2.77
N ALA A 95 -4.54 16.87 -3.34
CA ALA A 95 -5.98 17.03 -3.50
C ALA A 95 -6.79 16.71 -2.22
N GLY A 96 -6.15 16.20 -1.16
CA GLY A 96 -6.83 15.77 0.06
C GLY A 96 -7.42 14.36 0.00
N GLY A 97 -6.96 13.56 -0.96
CA GLY A 97 -7.40 12.19 -1.24
C GLY A 97 -8.05 12.06 -2.62
N ALA A 98 -7.99 10.84 -3.18
CA ALA A 98 -8.65 10.52 -4.44
C ALA A 98 -10.17 10.49 -4.21
N GLY A 99 -10.86 11.54 -4.57
CA GLY A 99 -12.31 11.61 -4.42
C GLY A 99 -12.80 12.43 -3.23
N ALA A 100 -12.06 13.45 -2.81
CA ALA A 100 -12.39 14.37 -1.70
C ALA A 100 -13.75 15.09 -1.81
N GLY A 101 -14.64 14.69 -2.71
CA GLY A 101 -16.04 15.18 -2.81
C GLY A 101 -17.07 14.07 -2.75
N ASP A 102 -16.71 12.84 -3.13
CA ASP A 102 -17.66 11.75 -3.39
C ASP A 102 -17.56 10.57 -2.40
N GLU A 103 -16.67 10.65 -1.39
CA GLU A 103 -16.45 9.55 -0.43
C GLU A 103 -17.74 9.13 0.30
N ALA A 104 -18.60 10.08 0.66
CA ALA A 104 -19.84 9.76 1.35
C ALA A 104 -20.81 8.96 0.47
N ALA A 105 -20.88 9.29 -0.82
CA ALA A 105 -21.71 8.56 -1.79
C ALA A 105 -21.13 7.19 -2.11
N ALA A 106 -19.80 7.08 -2.22
CA ALA A 106 -19.11 5.85 -2.53
C ALA A 106 -19.09 4.84 -1.35
N ILE A 107 -19.05 5.31 -0.11
CA ILE A 107 -19.21 4.45 1.08
C ILE A 107 -20.60 3.81 1.10
N LEU A 108 -21.63 4.53 0.66
CA LEU A 108 -23.00 4.03 0.61
C LEU A 108 -23.29 3.13 -0.60
N ALA A 109 -22.60 3.36 -1.73
CA ALA A 109 -22.84 2.63 -2.96
C ALA A 109 -21.93 1.38 -3.10
N ASN A 110 -20.66 1.60 -3.26
CA ASN A 110 -19.64 0.54 -3.37
C ASN A 110 -18.24 1.19 -3.39
N GLN A 111 -17.34 0.74 -2.52
CA GLN A 111 -15.95 1.22 -2.48
C GLN A 111 -15.14 0.90 -3.75
N SER A 112 -15.62 -0.02 -4.60
CA SER A 112 -14.95 -0.38 -5.86
C SER A 112 -14.93 0.72 -6.92
N PHE A 113 -15.70 1.80 -6.72
CA PHE A 113 -15.72 2.94 -7.65
C PHE A 113 -14.71 4.03 -7.29
N LEU A 114 -14.07 3.93 -6.12
CA LEU A 114 -13.06 4.90 -5.72
C LEU A 114 -11.70 4.54 -6.34
N PRO A 115 -10.95 5.53 -6.86
CA PRO A 115 -9.60 5.31 -7.31
C PRO A 115 -8.73 4.70 -6.21
N TYR A 116 -7.78 3.85 -6.61
CA TYR A 116 -6.80 3.31 -5.68
C TYR A 116 -5.76 4.38 -5.32
N GLU A 117 -5.74 4.82 -4.06
CA GLU A 117 -4.84 5.89 -3.60
C GLU A 117 -3.45 5.43 -3.17
N GLY A 118 -3.22 4.12 -3.12
CA GLY A 118 -2.03 3.55 -2.47
C GLY A 118 -2.09 3.67 -0.94
N TYR A 119 -1.57 2.68 -0.27
CA TYR A 119 -1.41 2.68 1.20
C TYR A 119 0.02 3.05 1.57
N ASN A 120 0.24 3.35 2.85
CA ASN A 120 1.57 3.68 3.34
C ASN A 120 2.60 2.56 3.06
N TYR A 121 2.19 1.28 3.14
CA TYR A 121 3.07 0.16 2.81
C TYR A 121 3.42 0.11 1.32
N ASP A 122 2.53 0.49 0.41
CA ASP A 122 2.82 0.57 -1.02
C ASP A 122 3.84 1.67 -1.30
N ARG A 123 3.65 2.85 -0.69
CA ARG A 123 4.57 3.99 -0.81
C ARG A 123 5.96 3.65 -0.31
N ILE A 124 6.03 3.01 0.86
CA ILE A 124 7.29 2.60 1.48
C ILE A 124 7.99 1.56 0.59
N MET A 125 7.27 0.54 0.11
CA MET A 125 7.89 -0.49 -0.75
C MET A 125 8.25 0.05 -2.13
N ALA A 126 7.41 0.88 -2.75
CA ALA A 126 7.74 1.52 -4.03
C ALA A 126 9.01 2.38 -3.91
N ALA A 127 9.13 3.17 -2.84
CA ALA A 127 10.34 3.97 -2.60
C ALA A 127 11.58 3.11 -2.32
N ALA A 128 11.43 2.00 -1.58
CA ALA A 128 12.53 1.07 -1.34
C ALA A 128 13.00 0.40 -2.66
N TYR A 129 12.07 -0.11 -3.46
CA TYR A 129 12.40 -0.71 -4.75
C TYR A 129 13.00 0.29 -5.73
N GLN A 130 12.47 1.51 -5.77
CA GLN A 130 13.04 2.57 -6.62
C GLN A 130 14.46 2.93 -6.19
N ALA A 131 14.72 3.07 -4.89
CA ALA A 131 16.08 3.31 -4.39
C ALA A 131 17.03 2.17 -4.79
N MET A 132 16.58 0.91 -4.67
CA MET A 132 17.37 -0.24 -5.11
C MET A 132 17.63 -0.23 -6.62
N ASN A 133 16.61 0.06 -7.45
CA ASN A 133 16.77 0.21 -8.89
C ASN A 133 17.84 1.24 -9.24
N LEU A 134 17.78 2.41 -8.59
CA LEU A 134 18.69 3.51 -8.85
C LEU A 134 20.13 3.19 -8.40
N VAL A 135 20.29 2.47 -7.28
CA VAL A 135 21.61 1.94 -6.85
C VAL A 135 22.19 0.98 -7.90
N GLU A 136 21.39 0.03 -8.38
CA GLU A 136 21.79 -0.93 -9.40
C GLU A 136 22.12 -0.26 -10.74
N LEU A 137 21.37 0.82 -11.09
CA LEU A 137 21.64 1.67 -12.25
C LEU A 137 22.79 2.67 -12.04
N LYS A 138 23.44 2.66 -10.86
CA LYS A 138 24.52 3.58 -10.46
C LYS A 138 24.12 5.05 -10.41
N LYS A 139 22.84 5.32 -10.27
CA LYS A 139 22.26 6.68 -10.10
C LYS A 139 22.16 7.00 -8.60
N PHE A 140 23.28 7.13 -7.94
CA PHE A 140 23.36 7.20 -6.49
C PHE A 140 22.69 8.44 -5.89
N ASP A 141 22.85 9.59 -6.52
CA ASP A 141 22.24 10.84 -6.04
C ASP A 141 20.70 10.76 -6.08
N ASP A 142 20.15 10.19 -7.15
CA ASP A 142 18.72 9.94 -7.27
C ASP A 142 18.26 8.90 -6.22
N ALA A 143 19.07 7.87 -5.96
CA ALA A 143 18.77 6.87 -4.92
C ALA A 143 18.69 7.51 -3.52
N GLU A 144 19.58 8.45 -3.20
CA GLU A 144 19.54 9.17 -1.93
C GLU A 144 18.26 9.99 -1.78
N VAL A 145 17.80 10.65 -2.84
CA VAL A 145 16.52 11.37 -2.82
C VAL A 145 15.36 10.43 -2.49
N TRP A 146 15.34 9.24 -3.08
CA TRP A 146 14.30 8.25 -2.81
C TRP A 146 14.40 7.64 -1.39
N LEU A 147 15.60 7.48 -0.86
CA LEU A 147 15.78 7.06 0.54
C LEU A 147 15.30 8.12 1.53
N LYS A 148 15.47 9.41 1.21
CA LYS A 148 14.89 10.50 2.00
C LYS A 148 13.35 10.52 1.93
N LYS A 149 12.77 10.27 0.74
CA LYS A 149 11.31 10.07 0.61
C LYS A 149 10.83 8.87 1.44
N LEU A 150 11.55 7.76 1.37
CA LEU A 150 11.28 6.55 2.14
C LEU A 150 11.23 6.80 3.65
N GLU A 151 12.19 7.56 4.18
CA GLU A 151 12.22 7.97 5.58
C GLU A 151 10.97 8.79 5.95
N ASN A 152 10.62 9.78 5.13
CA ASN A 152 9.43 10.60 5.34
C ASN A 152 8.16 9.75 5.30
N PHE A 153 8.02 8.83 4.36
CA PHE A 153 6.86 7.94 4.28
C PHE A 153 6.72 7.05 5.50
N GLN A 154 7.83 6.60 6.09
CA GLN A 154 7.80 5.82 7.32
C GLN A 154 7.42 6.68 8.53
N ALA A 155 7.95 7.91 8.64
CA ALA A 155 7.61 8.84 9.70
C ALA A 155 6.13 9.24 9.66
N ASP A 156 5.59 9.49 8.46
CA ASP A 156 4.20 9.91 8.25
C ASP A 156 3.19 8.76 8.35
N ALA A 157 3.62 7.50 8.25
CA ALA A 157 2.73 6.35 8.15
C ALA A 157 1.72 6.28 9.30
N GLY A 158 2.13 6.59 10.52
CA GLY A 158 1.27 6.62 11.70
C GLY A 158 0.22 7.72 11.63
N ALA A 159 0.64 8.95 11.35
CA ALA A 159 -0.23 10.12 11.29
C ALA A 159 -1.25 10.03 10.13
N LYS A 160 -0.79 9.64 8.93
CA LYS A 160 -1.66 9.48 7.76
C LYS A 160 -2.69 8.36 7.95
N ASN A 161 -2.31 7.25 8.59
CA ASN A 161 -3.26 6.18 8.90
C ASN A 161 -4.34 6.62 9.90
N ALA A 162 -3.96 7.34 10.95
CA ALA A 162 -4.91 7.92 11.91
C ALA A 162 -5.86 8.90 11.21
N ALA A 163 -5.34 9.83 10.41
CA ALA A 163 -6.15 10.78 9.66
C ALA A 163 -7.15 10.11 8.68
N ARG A 164 -6.74 9.02 8.03
CA ARG A 164 -7.63 8.20 7.17
C ARG A 164 -8.73 7.52 7.96
N ILE A 165 -8.43 6.96 9.12
CA ILE A 165 -9.44 6.37 10.01
C ILE A 165 -10.43 7.43 10.43
N ASP A 166 -9.96 8.59 10.87
CA ASP A 166 -10.82 9.70 11.30
C ASP A 166 -11.68 10.24 10.15
N ALA A 167 -11.13 10.38 8.94
CA ALA A 167 -11.88 10.80 7.77
C ALA A 167 -13.02 9.80 7.44
N ARG A 168 -12.73 8.50 7.47
CA ARG A 168 -13.74 7.45 7.27
C ARG A 168 -14.81 7.46 8.34
N MET A 169 -14.44 7.64 9.60
CA MET A 169 -15.42 7.73 10.69
C MET A 169 -16.31 8.95 10.52
N ARG A 170 -15.77 10.11 10.14
CA ARG A 170 -16.56 11.32 9.82
C ARG A 170 -17.49 11.10 8.62
N ALA A 171 -17.01 10.45 7.56
CA ALA A 171 -17.82 10.16 6.38
C ALA A 171 -18.98 9.20 6.71
N ILE A 172 -18.75 8.16 7.51
CA ILE A 172 -19.80 7.26 8.01
C ILE A 172 -20.82 8.05 8.84
N GLN A 173 -20.37 8.91 9.75
CA GLN A 173 -21.23 9.73 10.60
C GLN A 173 -22.06 10.74 9.78
N LYS A 174 -21.45 11.36 8.76
CA LYS A 174 -22.13 12.24 7.81
C LYS A 174 -23.20 11.49 7.02
N ALA A 175 -22.88 10.32 6.47
CA ALA A 175 -23.83 9.47 5.75
C ALA A 175 -25.02 9.05 6.63
N GLN A 176 -24.80 8.80 7.92
CA GLN A 176 -25.87 8.51 8.89
C GLN A 176 -26.78 9.70 9.16
N THR A 177 -26.26 10.94 9.10
CA THR A 177 -27.03 12.15 9.39
C THR A 177 -27.73 12.74 8.17
N GLU A 178 -27.14 12.60 6.97
CA GLU A 178 -27.68 13.17 5.71
C GLU A 178 -28.65 12.26 4.96
N GLY A 179 -28.65 10.95 5.27
CA GLY A 179 -29.45 9.92 4.59
C GLY A 179 -30.96 9.98 4.79
N GLY A 180 -31.53 11.15 5.04
CA GLY A 180 -32.95 11.54 5.06
C GLY A 180 -33.95 10.49 5.60
N ARG A 181 -34.93 10.86 6.39
CA ARG A 181 -36.09 10.13 6.92
C ARG A 181 -35.92 8.82 7.71
N ARG A 182 -34.76 8.13 7.66
CA ARG A 182 -34.49 6.97 8.50
C ARG A 182 -33.12 7.11 9.11
N LYS A 183 -33.03 7.46 10.38
CA LYS A 183 -31.80 7.48 11.15
C LYS A 183 -31.41 6.04 11.49
N TYR A 184 -30.34 5.53 10.87
CA TYR A 184 -29.72 4.27 11.27
C TYR A 184 -28.60 4.57 12.27
N ASP A 185 -28.72 4.05 13.49
CA ASP A 185 -27.67 4.19 14.49
C ASP A 185 -26.83 2.91 14.53
N VAL A 186 -25.77 2.87 13.69
CA VAL A 186 -24.84 1.73 13.64
C VAL A 186 -24.12 1.58 14.98
N SER A 187 -23.78 2.67 15.67
CA SER A 187 -23.08 2.62 16.94
C SER A 187 -23.95 1.96 18.02
N ARG A 188 -25.23 2.26 18.04
CA ARG A 188 -26.19 1.63 18.96
C ARG A 188 -26.41 0.15 18.62
N THR A 189 -26.48 -0.19 17.33
CA THR A 189 -26.58 -1.58 16.87
C THR A 189 -25.35 -2.39 17.29
N LEU A 190 -24.15 -1.83 17.12
CA LEU A 190 -22.90 -2.49 17.53
C LEU A 190 -22.70 -2.51 19.06
N ALA A 191 -23.36 -1.63 19.80
CA ALA A 191 -23.37 -1.65 21.27
C ALA A 191 -24.29 -2.73 21.85
N ASP A 192 -25.26 -3.23 21.07
CA ASP A 192 -26.17 -4.29 21.51
C ASP A 192 -25.42 -5.59 21.79
N ALA A 193 -25.66 -6.17 22.99
CA ALA A 193 -24.94 -7.35 23.44
C ALA A 193 -25.27 -8.60 22.60
N GLY A 194 -26.50 -8.71 22.09
CA GLY A 194 -26.95 -9.81 21.24
C GLY A 194 -26.27 -9.76 19.87
N VAL A 195 -26.18 -8.57 19.27
CA VAL A 195 -25.47 -8.31 18.01
C VAL A 195 -23.98 -8.62 18.19
N ARG A 196 -23.36 -8.14 19.25
CA ARG A 196 -21.93 -8.39 19.53
C ARG A 196 -21.63 -9.87 19.71
N SER A 197 -22.45 -10.60 20.47
CA SER A 197 -22.25 -12.04 20.68
C SER A 197 -22.51 -12.85 19.41
N SER A 198 -23.42 -12.41 18.55
CA SER A 198 -23.66 -13.02 17.24
C SER A 198 -22.49 -12.80 16.29
N LEU A 199 -21.96 -11.59 16.23
CA LEU A 199 -20.78 -11.24 15.42
C LEU A 199 -19.54 -11.99 15.90
N ALA A 200 -19.28 -12.03 17.22
CA ALA A 200 -18.16 -12.77 17.79
C ALA A 200 -18.24 -14.27 17.52
N ARG A 201 -19.43 -14.84 17.53
CA ARG A 201 -19.66 -16.27 17.24
C ARG A 201 -19.43 -16.60 15.76
N HIS A 202 -19.81 -15.69 14.86
CA HIS A 202 -19.75 -15.94 13.41
C HIS A 202 -18.38 -15.57 12.82
N TYR A 203 -17.74 -14.50 13.32
CA TYR A 203 -16.50 -13.95 12.78
C TYR A 203 -15.29 -14.08 13.73
N GLY A 204 -15.48 -14.60 14.92
CA GLY A 204 -14.46 -14.71 15.97
C GLY A 204 -14.48 -13.57 16.97
N ALA A 205 -14.00 -13.84 18.19
CA ALA A 205 -14.01 -12.86 19.29
C ALA A 205 -13.21 -11.58 18.99
N ASP A 206 -12.15 -11.72 18.19
CA ASP A 206 -11.25 -10.62 17.81
C ASP A 206 -11.84 -9.69 16.73
N PHE A 207 -12.99 -10.03 16.15
CA PHE A 207 -13.62 -9.23 15.09
C PHE A 207 -14.01 -7.83 15.57
N LEU A 208 -14.52 -7.72 16.79
CA LEU A 208 -14.95 -6.45 17.39
C LEU A 208 -13.89 -5.78 18.26
N ALA A 209 -12.86 -6.54 18.63
CA ALA A 209 -11.73 -6.05 19.38
C ALA A 209 -10.45 -6.50 18.65
N PRO A 210 -9.96 -5.69 17.70
CA PRO A 210 -8.72 -5.98 17.01
C PRO A 210 -7.63 -6.25 18.04
N SER A 211 -6.89 -7.35 17.87
CA SER A 211 -5.81 -7.71 18.78
C SER A 211 -4.81 -6.55 18.92
N ALA A 212 -4.13 -6.48 20.06
CA ALA A 212 -3.07 -5.49 20.27
C ALA A 212 -2.03 -5.51 19.15
N ALA A 213 -1.80 -6.66 18.52
CA ALA A 213 -0.94 -6.80 17.33
C ALA A 213 -1.51 -6.07 16.08
N VAL A 214 -2.83 -6.00 15.91
CA VAL A 214 -3.47 -5.24 14.83
C VAL A 214 -3.44 -3.74 15.14
N GLN A 215 -3.63 -3.36 16.40
CA GLN A 215 -3.51 -1.97 16.83
C GLN A 215 -2.07 -1.49 16.76
N ALA A 216 -1.09 -2.31 17.17
CA ALA A 216 0.34 -2.00 17.06
C ALA A 216 0.81 -1.88 15.58
N ARG A 217 0.17 -2.59 14.66
CA ARG A 217 0.43 -2.48 13.21
C ARG A 217 -0.21 -1.24 12.57
N GLY A 218 -0.95 -0.44 13.31
CA GLY A 218 -1.45 0.85 12.86
C GLY A 218 -0.33 1.85 12.54
N VAL A 219 0.84 1.69 13.15
CA VAL A 219 2.08 2.35 12.75
C VAL A 219 2.86 1.35 11.90
N TYR A 220 2.63 1.37 10.60
CA TYR A 220 3.36 0.50 9.68
C TYR A 220 4.79 1.03 9.52
N ALA A 221 5.70 0.41 10.24
CA ALA A 221 7.13 0.58 10.03
C ALA A 221 7.64 -0.63 9.23
N ASN A 222 8.34 -0.41 8.14
CA ASN A 222 8.94 -1.47 7.34
C ASN A 222 10.40 -1.67 7.77
N PRO A 223 10.75 -2.76 8.47
CA PRO A 223 12.10 -3.00 8.95
C PRO A 223 13.11 -3.14 7.81
N PHE A 224 12.72 -3.69 6.66
CA PHE A 224 13.58 -3.78 5.48
C PHE A 224 13.94 -2.39 4.92
N ALA A 225 12.97 -1.48 4.88
CA ALA A 225 13.18 -0.12 4.39
C ALA A 225 14.18 0.66 5.28
N TYR A 226 14.09 0.51 6.60
CA TYR A 226 15.10 1.06 7.51
C TYR A 226 16.47 0.41 7.28
N TRP A 227 16.53 -0.91 7.19
CA TRP A 227 17.79 -1.61 6.96
C TRP A 227 18.45 -1.17 5.64
N LEU A 228 17.68 -1.04 4.56
CA LEU A 228 18.17 -0.56 3.27
C LEU A 228 18.78 0.85 3.36
N SER A 229 18.11 1.76 4.08
CA SER A 229 18.64 3.10 4.33
C SER A 229 19.95 3.04 5.13
N GLY A 230 20.00 2.22 6.18
CA GLY A 230 21.21 1.98 6.95
C GLY A 230 22.38 1.47 6.09
N LEU A 231 22.08 0.50 5.22
CA LEU A 231 23.07 -0.06 4.31
C LEU A 231 23.61 0.97 3.31
N TYR A 232 22.76 1.80 2.75
CA TYR A 232 23.18 2.85 1.82
C TYR A 232 24.09 3.87 2.51
N PHE A 233 23.61 4.50 3.59
CA PHE A 233 24.35 5.57 4.27
C PHE A 233 25.63 5.10 4.96
N SER A 234 25.71 3.85 5.40
CA SER A 234 26.96 3.29 5.93
C SER A 234 28.04 3.04 4.88
N ASN A 235 27.64 2.76 3.63
CA ASN A 235 28.57 2.49 2.54
C ASN A 235 28.86 3.72 1.66
N ARG A 236 28.00 4.72 1.68
CA ARG A 236 28.10 5.96 0.90
C ARG A 236 27.76 7.21 1.74
N PRO A 237 28.43 7.40 2.88
CA PRO A 237 28.18 8.59 3.68
C PRO A 237 28.71 9.83 2.95
N ALA A 238 27.92 10.88 2.84
CA ALA A 238 28.38 12.18 2.37
C ALA A 238 29.21 12.89 3.46
N ASP A 239 28.86 12.66 4.73
CA ASP A 239 29.54 13.23 5.88
C ASP A 239 29.45 12.34 7.14
N ALA A 240 29.93 12.86 8.28
CA ALA A 240 29.92 12.12 9.54
C ALA A 240 28.50 11.91 10.09
N SER A 241 27.54 12.78 9.75
CA SER A 241 26.17 12.66 10.22
C SER A 241 25.45 11.48 9.57
N ASP A 242 25.77 11.17 8.32
CA ASP A 242 25.23 10.01 7.62
C ASP A 242 25.65 8.68 8.25
N LYS A 243 26.89 8.61 8.78
CA LYS A 243 27.36 7.42 9.51
C LYS A 243 26.55 7.17 10.77
N SER A 244 26.28 8.22 11.54
CA SER A 244 25.44 8.14 12.75
C SER A 244 24.00 7.77 12.39
N ARG A 245 23.46 8.38 11.34
CA ARG A 245 22.13 8.11 10.81
C ARG A 245 21.98 6.66 10.33
N ALA A 246 23.03 6.08 9.71
CA ALA A 246 23.05 4.69 9.33
C ALA A 246 22.87 3.75 10.54
N ALA A 247 23.56 4.02 11.65
CA ALA A 247 23.41 3.27 12.88
C ALA A 247 21.98 3.38 13.44
N ASP A 248 21.37 4.57 13.39
CA ASP A 248 19.97 4.78 13.80
C ASP A 248 19.00 3.97 12.95
N PHE A 249 19.18 3.92 11.64
CA PHE A 249 18.34 3.13 10.74
C PHE A 249 18.42 1.63 11.02
N PHE A 250 19.60 1.09 11.26
CA PHE A 250 19.73 -0.32 11.64
C PHE A 250 19.09 -0.62 13.00
N ARG A 251 19.20 0.32 13.98
CA ARG A 251 18.49 0.19 15.27
C ARG A 251 16.97 0.20 15.09
N LEU A 252 16.43 1.12 14.27
CA LEU A 252 15.00 1.18 13.94
C LEU A 252 14.54 -0.09 13.23
N SER A 253 15.32 -0.63 12.29
CA SER A 253 15.06 -1.92 11.66
C SER A 253 14.93 -3.04 12.69
N ASN A 254 15.89 -3.15 13.60
CA ASN A 254 15.87 -4.17 14.65
C ASN A 254 14.65 -4.02 15.58
N GLN A 255 14.34 -2.80 16.01
CA GLN A 255 13.21 -2.51 16.91
C GLN A 255 11.84 -2.72 16.27
N SER A 256 11.75 -2.61 14.94
CA SER A 256 10.49 -2.79 14.20
C SER A 256 10.08 -4.26 14.04
N VAL A 257 10.94 -5.19 14.43
CA VAL A 257 10.65 -6.64 14.38
C VAL A 257 10.38 -7.14 15.79
N PRO A 258 9.23 -7.77 16.06
CA PRO A 258 8.97 -8.43 17.35
C PRO A 258 10.05 -9.47 17.67
N GLY A 259 10.71 -9.30 18.80
CA GLY A 259 11.86 -10.16 19.18
C GLY A 259 13.20 -9.73 18.60
N GLY A 260 13.23 -8.67 17.80
CA GLY A 260 14.42 -8.13 17.18
C GLY A 260 14.86 -8.85 15.90
N ASN A 261 15.80 -8.25 15.20
CA ASN A 261 16.45 -8.84 14.02
C ASN A 261 17.98 -8.89 14.28
N PRO A 262 18.58 -10.08 14.47
CA PRO A 262 19.99 -10.21 14.82
C PRO A 262 20.95 -9.65 13.73
N VAL A 263 20.55 -9.67 12.45
CA VAL A 263 21.33 -9.08 11.36
C VAL A 263 21.36 -7.55 11.52
N ALA A 264 20.19 -6.93 11.66
CA ALA A 264 20.09 -5.48 11.85
C ALA A 264 20.78 -5.02 13.16
N ALA A 265 20.71 -5.81 14.23
CA ALA A 265 21.43 -5.52 15.47
C ALA A 265 22.96 -5.56 15.30
N SER A 266 23.46 -6.55 14.56
CA SER A 266 24.89 -6.66 14.24
C SER A 266 25.37 -5.51 13.34
N ASP A 267 24.55 -5.14 12.33
CA ASP A 267 24.85 -4.02 11.44
C ASP A 267 24.80 -2.66 12.18
N ALA A 268 23.88 -2.50 13.14
CA ALA A 268 23.86 -1.32 14.00
C ALA A 268 25.17 -1.16 14.79
N ALA A 269 25.67 -2.22 15.42
CA ALA A 269 26.90 -2.18 16.18
C ALA A 269 28.13 -1.85 15.30
N ARG A 270 28.15 -2.32 14.04
CA ARG A 270 29.21 -1.97 13.08
C ARG A 270 29.10 -0.53 12.63
N ALA A 271 27.90 -0.05 12.34
CA ALA A 271 27.65 1.32 11.92
C ALA A 271 27.98 2.32 13.05
N GLU A 272 27.72 1.97 14.31
CA GLU A 272 28.15 2.74 15.48
C GLU A 272 29.70 2.81 15.57
N ALA A 273 30.37 1.68 15.37
CA ALA A 273 31.83 1.65 15.36
C ALA A 273 32.41 2.49 14.21
N LEU A 274 31.73 2.53 13.05
CA LEU A 274 32.10 3.38 11.90
C LEU A 274 31.85 4.87 12.21
N ALA A 275 30.74 5.20 12.84
CA ALA A 275 30.41 6.58 13.24
C ALA A 275 31.40 7.14 14.27
N ASP A 276 31.80 6.30 15.23
CA ASP A 276 32.80 6.62 16.25
C ASP A 276 34.25 6.66 15.73
N GLY A 277 34.46 6.32 14.47
CA GLY A 277 35.80 6.23 13.88
C GLY A 277 36.66 5.06 14.39
N ARG A 278 36.04 4.08 15.08
CA ARG A 278 36.74 2.87 15.57
C ARG A 278 37.09 1.89 14.47
N VAL A 279 36.36 1.97 13.33
CA VAL A 279 36.61 1.20 12.11
C VAL A 279 36.51 2.11 10.89
N SER A 280 37.13 1.72 9.79
CA SER A 280 37.13 2.50 8.53
C SER A 280 36.01 2.15 7.57
N GLY A 281 35.25 1.09 7.81
CA GLY A 281 34.16 0.61 6.97
C GLY A 281 33.32 -0.43 7.69
N MET A 282 32.23 -0.85 7.03
CA MET A 282 31.31 -1.86 7.57
C MET A 282 31.90 -3.29 7.61
N GLY A 283 33.05 -3.50 6.96
CA GLY A 283 33.69 -4.81 6.79
C GLY A 283 33.41 -5.42 5.42
N ASP A 284 34.09 -6.52 5.12
CA ASP A 284 33.95 -7.24 3.84
C ASP A 284 32.79 -8.22 3.90
N PHE A 285 31.56 -7.70 3.68
CA PHE A 285 30.35 -8.49 3.66
C PHE A 285 29.65 -8.42 2.32
N THR A 286 29.02 -9.52 1.92
CA THR A 286 28.05 -9.56 0.83
C THR A 286 26.68 -9.79 1.44
N TYR A 287 25.75 -8.90 1.18
CA TYR A 287 24.36 -9.06 1.56
C TYR A 287 23.58 -9.68 0.40
N ALA A 288 22.91 -10.80 0.67
CA ALA A 288 21.94 -11.37 -0.25
C ALA A 288 20.53 -11.00 0.25
N VAL A 289 19.79 -10.26 -0.55
CA VAL A 289 18.40 -9.92 -0.26
C VAL A 289 17.52 -11.00 -0.84
N PHE A 290 16.79 -11.70 0.02
CA PHE A 290 15.81 -12.70 -0.37
C PHE A 290 14.40 -12.16 -0.07
N GLU A 291 13.60 -12.01 -1.11
CA GLU A 291 12.23 -11.49 -1.00
C GLU A 291 11.25 -12.67 -0.99
N GLU A 292 10.55 -12.85 0.11
CA GLU A 292 9.56 -13.90 0.29
C GLU A 292 8.25 -13.33 0.86
N GLY A 293 7.14 -13.88 0.43
CA GLY A 293 5.82 -13.53 0.94
C GLY A 293 5.01 -12.66 -0.03
N CYS A 294 4.01 -12.02 0.52
CA CYS A 294 3.09 -11.16 -0.22
C CYS A 294 2.86 -9.85 0.54
N ALA A 295 2.48 -8.80 -0.17
CA ALA A 295 1.97 -7.58 0.44
C ALA A 295 0.79 -7.89 1.38
N PRO A 296 0.53 -7.02 2.38
CA PRO A 296 -0.64 -7.16 3.24
C PRO A 296 -1.92 -7.27 2.43
N VAL A 297 -2.68 -8.35 2.64
CA VAL A 297 -3.94 -8.58 1.94
C VAL A 297 -5.08 -8.04 2.77
N ARG A 298 -5.93 -7.21 2.16
CA ARG A 298 -7.22 -6.84 2.76
C ARG A 298 -8.21 -7.98 2.52
N ARG A 299 -8.79 -8.47 3.61
CA ARG A 299 -9.95 -9.35 3.53
C ARG A 299 -11.21 -8.50 3.65
N GLN A 300 -12.06 -8.52 2.64
CA GLN A 300 -13.37 -7.92 2.71
C GLN A 300 -14.27 -8.88 3.52
N PHE A 301 -14.81 -8.38 4.63
CA PHE A 301 -15.87 -9.07 5.36
C PHE A 301 -17.18 -8.33 5.06
N ARG A 302 -18.16 -9.04 4.53
CA ARG A 302 -19.52 -8.54 4.43
C ARG A 302 -20.25 -8.93 5.71
N VAL A 303 -20.69 -7.93 6.44
CA VAL A 303 -21.51 -8.11 7.63
C VAL A 303 -22.89 -7.54 7.34
N ASP A 304 -23.87 -8.40 7.18
CA ASP A 304 -25.26 -7.98 7.05
C ASP A 304 -25.82 -7.78 8.48
N LEU A 305 -25.86 -6.52 8.94
CA LEU A 305 -26.42 -6.16 10.22
C LEU A 305 -27.93 -5.94 10.09
N PRO A 306 -28.77 -6.57 10.91
CA PRO A 306 -30.16 -6.18 11.02
C PRO A 306 -30.20 -4.76 11.62
N LEU A 307 -30.55 -3.77 10.81
CA LEU A 307 -30.74 -2.41 11.29
C LEU A 307 -32.11 -2.29 11.90
N TYR A 308 -32.18 -2.08 13.20
CA TYR A 308 -33.41 -1.75 13.89
C TYR A 308 -33.75 -0.28 13.58
N VAL A 309 -34.91 -0.05 12.98
CA VAL A 309 -35.47 1.28 12.82
C VAL A 309 -36.21 1.59 14.10
N PHE A 310 -35.70 2.51 14.90
CA PHE A 310 -36.42 3.02 16.05
C PHE A 310 -37.39 4.10 15.53
N SER A 311 -38.70 3.87 15.64
CA SER A 311 -39.72 4.92 15.54
C SER A 311 -39.79 5.63 16.89
N ASP A 312 -39.66 6.97 16.87
CA ASP A 312 -39.99 7.81 18.03
C ASP A 312 -41.43 7.64 18.43
#